data_c3d9fec104c48e6d1cdd978d6cb91093
#
_entry.id   c3d9fec104c48e6d1cdd978d6cb91093
#
_cell.length_a   1.000
_cell.length_b   1.000
_cell.length_c   1.000
_cell.angle_alpha   90.00
_cell.angle_beta   90.00
_cell.angle_gamma   90.00
#
_symmetry.space_group_name_H-M   'P 1'
#
loop_
_entity.id
_entity.type
_entity.pdbx_description
1 polymer ?
#
loop_
_entity_poly.entity_id
_entity_poly.type
_entity_poly.pdbx_seq_one_letter_code
_entity_poly.pdbx_strand_id
1 'polypeptide(L)'
;MILQFPLWWYAAPAILKGWIERVYAFGFAYGYKNGANEYRFGDGILKGKRALVNVLTGGPAADYGPRGINGPIDQLLFPLTHGALFYPGMDVLPVHAVHGAAHITTAEEVEAVKSAWRVRLEGLFTDAPIPFRSQNGGDFPDRHTMADHVSPEKTGLVAHLVDETAA
;
A
#
# COMPACT_ATOMS: atom_id res chain seq x y z
N MET A 1 -10.98 0.92 -4.36
CA MET A 1 -10.31 0.11 -5.44
C MET A 1 -9.71 -1.13 -4.82
N ILE A 2 -9.80 -2.28 -5.49
CA ILE A 2 -9.11 -3.51 -5.06
C ILE A 2 -8.17 -3.92 -6.18
N LEU A 3 -6.89 -4.13 -5.87
CA LEU A 3 -5.90 -4.68 -6.77
C LEU A 3 -5.56 -6.09 -6.31
N GLN A 4 -5.84 -7.10 -7.16
CA GLN A 4 -5.55 -8.49 -6.88
C GLN A 4 -4.61 -9.06 -7.93
N PHE A 5 -3.45 -9.62 -7.49
CA PHE A 5 -2.44 -10.11 -8.41
C PHE A 5 -1.47 -11.11 -7.74
N PRO A 6 -0.83 -11.99 -8.52
CA PRO A 6 0.29 -12.79 -8.04
C PRO A 6 1.54 -11.91 -7.89
N LEU A 7 2.30 -12.12 -6.83
CA LEU A 7 3.58 -11.44 -6.64
C LEU A 7 4.61 -12.01 -7.63
N TRP A 8 4.90 -11.27 -8.67
CA TRP A 8 5.90 -11.66 -9.66
C TRP A 8 7.13 -10.77 -9.56
N TRP A 9 8.28 -11.39 -9.34
CA TRP A 9 9.54 -10.66 -9.18
C TRP A 9 9.43 -9.50 -8.18
N TYR A 10 8.82 -9.81 -7.01
CA TYR A 10 8.63 -8.87 -5.90
C TYR A 10 7.77 -7.64 -6.21
N ALA A 11 7.00 -7.67 -7.29
CA ALA A 11 6.16 -6.55 -7.70
C ALA A 11 4.83 -7.03 -8.32
N ALA A 12 4.00 -6.06 -8.69
CA ALA A 12 2.82 -6.31 -9.51
C ALA A 12 3.24 -6.76 -10.93
N PRO A 13 2.48 -7.68 -11.57
CA PRO A 13 2.72 -8.08 -12.95
C PRO A 13 2.77 -6.89 -13.91
N ALA A 14 3.57 -7.02 -14.99
CA ALA A 14 3.79 -5.94 -15.95
C ALA A 14 2.51 -5.35 -16.54
N ILE A 15 1.49 -6.17 -16.75
CA ILE A 15 0.19 -5.71 -17.27
C ILE A 15 -0.52 -4.77 -16.26
N LEU A 16 -0.46 -5.06 -14.96
CA LEU A 16 -1.02 -4.19 -13.93
C LEU A 16 -0.20 -2.91 -13.78
N LYS A 17 1.13 -3.03 -13.79
CA LYS A 17 2.02 -1.86 -13.76
C LYS A 17 1.79 -0.96 -14.97
N GLY A 18 1.67 -1.54 -16.17
CA GLY A 18 1.38 -0.80 -17.40
C GLY A 18 -0.01 -0.15 -17.39
N TRP A 19 -1.00 -0.77 -16.75
CA TRP A 19 -2.30 -0.14 -16.53
C TRP A 19 -2.17 1.10 -15.65
N ILE A 20 -1.45 1.01 -14.53
CA ILE A 20 -1.20 2.16 -13.66
C ILE A 20 -0.54 3.30 -14.44
N GLU A 21 0.50 3.01 -15.23
CA GLU A 21 1.24 4.01 -16.02
C GLU A 21 0.38 4.71 -17.09
N ARG A 22 -0.63 4.03 -17.62
CA ARG A 22 -1.53 4.59 -18.64
C ARG A 22 -2.70 5.35 -18.06
N VAL A 23 -3.26 4.85 -16.96
CA VAL A 23 -4.46 5.43 -16.32
C VAL A 23 -4.08 6.60 -15.42
N TYR A 24 -2.93 6.56 -14.75
CA TYR A 24 -2.46 7.63 -13.89
C TYR A 24 -1.83 8.75 -14.70
N ALA A 25 -2.66 9.42 -15.50
CA ALA A 25 -2.24 10.48 -16.41
C ALA A 25 -2.04 11.82 -15.68
N PHE A 26 -1.23 12.70 -16.31
CA PHE A 26 -1.08 14.10 -15.90
C PHE A 26 -2.44 14.83 -15.91
N GLY A 27 -2.66 15.68 -14.91
CA GLY A 27 -3.92 16.40 -14.75
C GLY A 27 -5.00 15.58 -14.03
N PHE A 28 -4.81 14.26 -13.90
CA PHE A 28 -5.67 13.36 -13.13
C PHE A 28 -4.94 12.84 -11.89
N ALA A 29 -4.13 11.80 -12.00
CA ALA A 29 -3.48 11.19 -10.82
C ALA A 29 -2.30 12.02 -10.29
N TYR A 30 -1.69 12.83 -11.13
CA TYR A 30 -0.65 13.79 -10.75
C TYR A 30 -0.81 15.08 -11.55
N GLY A 31 -0.15 16.16 -11.12
CA GLY A 31 -0.35 17.47 -11.74
C GLY A 31 -1.79 18.01 -11.55
N TYR A 32 -2.54 17.47 -10.60
CA TYR A 32 -3.87 17.91 -10.24
C TYR A 32 -3.87 19.39 -9.83
N LYS A 33 -4.95 20.10 -10.13
CA LYS A 33 -5.05 21.55 -9.92
C LYS A 33 -3.90 22.34 -10.60
N ASN A 34 -3.88 22.30 -11.92
CA ASN A 34 -2.94 23.06 -12.76
C ASN A 34 -1.45 22.72 -12.58
N GLY A 35 -1.15 21.46 -12.31
CA GLY A 35 0.21 20.98 -12.17
C GLY A 35 0.85 21.27 -10.81
N ALA A 36 0.09 21.75 -9.84
CA ALA A 36 0.58 22.03 -8.51
C ALA A 36 1.08 20.76 -7.79
N ASN A 37 2.31 20.80 -7.28
CA ASN A 37 2.91 19.70 -6.51
C ASN A 37 2.38 19.58 -5.07
N GLU A 38 1.37 20.38 -4.74
CA GLU A 38 0.79 20.47 -3.40
C GLU A 38 -0.25 19.37 -3.11
N TYR A 39 -0.67 18.64 -4.13
CA TYR A 39 -1.79 17.70 -4.04
C TYR A 39 -1.32 16.27 -4.31
N ARG A 40 -0.43 15.78 -3.45
CA ARG A 40 0.14 14.42 -3.50
C ARG A 40 0.07 13.79 -2.11
N PHE A 41 0.38 12.50 -2.01
CA PHE A 41 0.56 11.74 -0.78
C PHE A 41 -0.51 12.05 0.27
N GLY A 42 -1.71 11.48 0.06
CA GLY A 42 -2.88 11.68 0.91
C GLY A 42 -3.75 12.88 0.55
N ASP A 43 -3.26 13.81 -0.27
CA ASP A 43 -3.95 15.06 -0.62
C ASP A 43 -4.34 15.19 -2.11
N GLY A 44 -4.19 14.10 -2.90
CA GLY A 44 -4.49 14.10 -4.33
C GLY A 44 -5.99 14.00 -4.65
N ILE A 45 -6.29 13.87 -5.95
CA ILE A 45 -7.69 13.85 -6.46
C ILE A 45 -8.51 12.66 -5.94
N LEU A 46 -7.85 11.58 -5.54
CA LEU A 46 -8.50 10.36 -5.03
C LEU A 46 -8.65 10.36 -3.50
N LYS A 47 -8.43 11.50 -2.84
CA LYS A 47 -8.66 11.66 -1.39
C LYS A 47 -10.07 11.22 -1.00
N GLY A 48 -10.18 10.43 0.07
CA GLY A 48 -11.43 9.83 0.53
C GLY A 48 -11.85 8.56 -0.25
N LYS A 49 -11.05 8.11 -1.21
CA LYS A 49 -11.21 6.79 -1.82
C LYS A 49 -10.32 5.79 -1.10
N ARG A 50 -10.79 4.55 -0.95
CA ARG A 50 -10.04 3.49 -0.29
C ARG A 50 -9.44 2.52 -1.29
N ALA A 51 -8.25 2.02 -0.98
CA ALA A 51 -7.56 1.00 -1.77
C ALA A 51 -7.17 -0.20 -0.92
N LEU A 52 -7.31 -1.40 -1.47
CA LEU A 52 -6.89 -2.66 -0.87
C LEU A 52 -6.06 -3.43 -1.89
N VAL A 53 -4.90 -3.91 -1.47
CA VAL A 53 -4.08 -4.85 -2.23
C VAL A 53 -4.31 -6.25 -1.70
N ASN A 54 -4.69 -7.17 -2.58
CA ASN A 54 -4.74 -8.61 -2.33
C ASN A 54 -3.65 -9.27 -3.17
N VAL A 55 -2.59 -9.75 -2.53
CA VAL A 55 -1.44 -10.34 -3.21
C VAL A 55 -1.35 -11.84 -2.93
N LEU A 56 -1.07 -12.63 -3.97
CA LEU A 56 -0.82 -14.06 -3.85
C LEU A 56 0.68 -14.32 -3.99
N THR A 57 1.26 -15.02 -3.01
CA THR A 57 2.69 -15.39 -3.04
C THR A 57 2.88 -16.88 -3.26
N GLY A 58 3.96 -17.27 -3.94
CA GLY A 58 4.34 -18.68 -4.09
C GLY A 58 4.94 -19.28 -2.83
N GLY A 59 5.72 -18.49 -2.08
CA GLY A 59 6.36 -18.91 -0.83
C GLY A 59 5.43 -18.81 0.39
N PRO A 60 5.80 -19.50 1.49
CA PRO A 60 5.05 -19.49 2.75
C PRO A 60 5.14 -18.13 3.46
N ALA A 61 4.26 -17.89 4.43
CA ALA A 61 4.22 -16.64 5.20
C ALA A 61 5.54 -16.31 5.91
N ALA A 62 6.26 -17.33 6.37
CA ALA A 62 7.54 -17.16 7.06
C ALA A 62 8.60 -16.43 6.21
N ASP A 63 8.55 -16.58 4.89
CA ASP A 63 9.48 -15.93 3.97
C ASP A 63 9.24 -14.42 3.84
N TYR A 64 8.04 -13.94 4.20
CA TYR A 64 7.59 -12.56 4.04
C TYR A 64 7.39 -11.83 5.37
N GLY A 65 7.91 -12.39 6.45
CA GLY A 65 7.93 -11.75 7.77
C GLY A 65 9.16 -10.84 7.98
N PRO A 66 9.25 -10.17 9.15
CA PRO A 66 10.34 -9.24 9.46
C PRO A 66 11.75 -9.83 9.39
N ARG A 67 11.87 -11.14 9.49
CA ARG A 67 13.13 -11.90 9.38
C ARG A 67 13.07 -12.96 8.26
N GLY A 68 12.06 -12.90 7.42
CA GLY A 68 11.92 -13.78 6.26
C GLY A 68 12.93 -13.45 5.18
N ILE A 69 13.33 -14.46 4.40
CA ILE A 69 14.35 -14.31 3.35
C ILE A 69 13.96 -13.31 2.27
N ASN A 70 12.65 -13.14 2.05
CA ASN A 70 12.12 -12.18 1.07
C ASN A 70 11.92 -10.77 1.66
N GLY A 71 11.97 -10.63 2.99
CA GLY A 71 11.60 -9.40 3.67
C GLY A 71 10.08 -9.20 3.81
N PRO A 72 9.65 -8.23 4.64
CA PRO A 72 8.24 -7.99 4.93
C PRO A 72 7.44 -7.63 3.68
N ILE A 73 6.27 -8.25 3.51
CA ILE A 73 5.42 -8.05 2.32
C ILE A 73 4.95 -6.60 2.15
N ASP A 74 4.69 -5.89 3.23
CA ASP A 74 4.32 -4.48 3.25
C ASP A 74 5.45 -3.59 2.74
N GLN A 75 6.71 -3.91 3.07
CA GLN A 75 7.88 -3.20 2.57
C GLN A 75 8.15 -3.51 1.09
N LEU A 76 7.98 -4.75 0.67
CA LEU A 76 8.09 -5.12 -0.75
C LEU A 76 7.07 -4.37 -1.61
N LEU A 77 5.86 -4.18 -1.09
CA LEU A 77 4.78 -3.51 -1.81
C LEU A 77 4.67 -2.01 -1.51
N PHE A 78 5.61 -1.44 -0.75
CA PHE A 78 5.63 0.00 -0.44
C PHE A 78 5.60 0.89 -1.70
N PRO A 79 6.33 0.61 -2.79
CA PRO A 79 6.21 1.40 -4.02
C PRO A 79 4.79 1.41 -4.61
N LEU A 80 4.03 0.35 -4.42
CA LEU A 80 2.64 0.28 -4.85
C LEU A 80 1.71 0.98 -3.86
N THR A 81 1.81 0.65 -2.57
CA THR A 81 0.90 1.17 -1.55
C THR A 81 1.10 2.67 -1.30
N HIS A 82 2.33 3.10 -1.07
CA HIS A 82 2.68 4.51 -0.84
C HIS A 82 2.83 5.27 -2.17
N GLY A 83 3.61 4.71 -3.11
CA GLY A 83 3.99 5.41 -4.34
C GLY A 83 2.87 5.50 -5.38
N ALA A 84 2.02 4.48 -5.54
CA ALA A 84 0.99 4.48 -6.56
C ALA A 84 -0.43 4.71 -6.00
N LEU A 85 -0.76 4.21 -4.82
CA LEU A 85 -2.11 4.31 -4.27
C LEU A 85 -2.29 5.52 -3.33
N PHE A 86 -1.34 5.74 -2.42
CA PHE A 86 -1.41 6.88 -1.51
C PHE A 86 -1.01 8.20 -2.18
N TYR A 87 -0.11 8.18 -3.17
CA TYR A 87 0.30 9.37 -3.91
C TYR A 87 -0.89 10.17 -4.48
N PRO A 88 -1.87 9.57 -5.22
CA PRO A 88 -3.03 10.29 -5.69
C PRO A 88 -4.09 10.55 -4.62
N GLY A 89 -3.87 10.16 -3.36
CA GLY A 89 -4.68 10.54 -2.21
C GLY A 89 -5.56 9.44 -1.62
N MET A 90 -5.44 8.18 -2.02
CA MET A 90 -6.28 7.11 -1.46
C MET A 90 -5.89 6.74 -0.03
N ASP A 91 -6.87 6.39 0.78
CA ASP A 91 -6.68 5.69 2.06
C ASP A 91 -6.34 4.22 1.76
N VAL A 92 -5.08 3.85 1.93
CA VAL A 92 -4.61 2.50 1.61
C VAL A 92 -4.73 1.60 2.81
N LEU A 93 -5.47 0.50 2.66
CA LEU A 93 -5.63 -0.50 3.70
C LEU A 93 -4.39 -1.41 3.80
N PRO A 94 -4.10 -1.99 4.98
CA PRO A 94 -3.06 -3.00 5.11
C PRO A 94 -3.20 -4.10 4.06
N VAL A 95 -2.09 -4.55 3.51
CA VAL A 95 -2.06 -5.58 2.46
C VAL A 95 -2.68 -6.87 2.97
N HIS A 96 -3.56 -7.48 2.17
CA HIS A 96 -4.00 -8.85 2.37
C HIS A 96 -3.13 -9.78 1.53
N ALA A 97 -2.48 -10.75 2.16
CA ALA A 97 -1.60 -11.68 1.47
C ALA A 97 -2.10 -13.13 1.61
N VAL A 98 -2.20 -13.83 0.48
CA VAL A 98 -2.42 -15.28 0.43
C VAL A 98 -1.08 -15.94 0.15
N HIS A 99 -0.47 -16.46 1.21
CA HIS A 99 0.84 -17.09 1.11
C HIS A 99 0.76 -18.55 0.69
N GLY A 100 1.79 -19.03 -0.02
CA GLY A 100 1.86 -20.40 -0.48
C GLY A 100 0.75 -20.78 -1.48
N ALA A 101 0.23 -19.83 -2.24
CA ALA A 101 -0.95 -20.00 -3.09
C ALA A 101 -0.84 -21.18 -4.08
N ALA A 102 0.37 -21.51 -4.53
CA ALA A 102 0.61 -22.65 -5.41
C ALA A 102 0.46 -24.02 -4.72
N HIS A 103 0.43 -24.05 -3.40
CA HIS A 103 0.33 -25.26 -2.58
C HIS A 103 -1.05 -25.47 -1.96
N ILE A 104 -2.00 -24.58 -2.20
CA ILE A 104 -3.39 -24.72 -1.78
C ILE A 104 -4.07 -25.73 -2.71
N THR A 105 -4.31 -26.94 -2.21
CA THR A 105 -4.79 -28.07 -3.03
C THR A 105 -6.08 -28.70 -2.52
N THR A 106 -6.42 -28.51 -1.25
CA THR A 106 -7.61 -29.07 -0.64
C THR A 106 -8.79 -28.10 -0.63
N ALA A 107 -10.01 -28.63 -0.61
CA ALA A 107 -11.22 -27.81 -0.48
C ALA A 107 -11.24 -27.03 0.84
N GLU A 108 -10.72 -27.61 1.91
CA GLU A 108 -10.62 -26.96 3.23
C GLU A 108 -9.69 -25.73 3.19
N GLU A 109 -8.51 -25.86 2.59
CA GLU A 109 -7.57 -24.73 2.42
C GLU A 109 -8.19 -23.62 1.56
N VAL A 110 -8.89 -23.99 0.48
CA VAL A 110 -9.61 -23.02 -0.37
C VAL A 110 -10.68 -22.27 0.42
N GLU A 111 -11.47 -22.98 1.24
CA GLU A 111 -12.49 -22.33 2.06
C GLU A 111 -11.90 -21.45 3.16
N ALA A 112 -10.76 -21.82 3.73
CA ALA A 112 -10.03 -20.98 4.66
C ALA A 112 -9.59 -19.64 4.03
N VAL A 113 -9.03 -19.68 2.81
CA VAL A 113 -8.65 -18.48 2.05
C VAL A 113 -9.88 -17.62 1.73
N LYS A 114 -10.97 -18.24 1.27
CA LYS A 114 -12.22 -17.51 0.99
C LYS A 114 -12.80 -16.86 2.25
N SER A 115 -12.75 -17.56 3.38
CA SER A 115 -13.23 -17.02 4.66
C SER A 115 -12.40 -15.81 5.12
N ALA A 116 -11.07 -15.93 5.07
CA ALA A 116 -10.17 -14.81 5.38
C ALA A 116 -10.42 -13.60 4.45
N TRP A 117 -10.60 -13.86 3.17
CA TRP A 117 -10.92 -12.81 2.20
C TRP A 117 -12.29 -12.15 2.47
N ARG A 118 -13.30 -12.92 2.85
CA ARG A 118 -14.62 -12.38 3.23
C ARG A 118 -14.52 -11.44 4.42
N VAL A 119 -13.84 -11.86 5.49
CA VAL A 119 -13.59 -11.00 6.66
C VAL A 119 -12.88 -9.71 6.25
N ARG A 120 -11.89 -9.82 5.36
CA ARG A 120 -11.16 -8.64 4.87
C ARG A 120 -12.06 -7.67 4.09
N LEU A 121 -13.01 -8.19 3.32
CA LEU A 121 -13.97 -7.38 2.57
C LEU A 121 -15.02 -6.73 3.48
N GLU A 122 -15.44 -7.40 4.55
CA GLU A 122 -16.36 -6.83 5.55
C GLU A 122 -15.74 -5.60 6.23
N GLY A 123 -14.43 -5.60 6.48
CA GLY A 123 -13.68 -4.47 7.02
C GLY A 123 -13.36 -3.35 6.02
N LEU A 124 -13.72 -3.49 4.74
CA LEU A 124 -13.27 -2.57 3.68
C LEU A 124 -13.53 -1.08 3.97
N PHE A 125 -14.61 -0.75 4.65
CA PHE A 125 -14.99 0.63 4.96
C PHE A 125 -14.78 1.04 6.43
N THR A 126 -14.43 0.10 7.29
CA THR A 126 -14.27 0.31 8.74
C THR A 126 -12.84 0.17 9.23
N ASP A 127 -12.03 -0.69 8.58
CA ASP A 127 -10.65 -0.90 8.99
C ASP A 127 -9.82 0.37 8.86
N ALA A 128 -8.89 0.57 9.78
CA ALA A 128 -7.96 1.69 9.72
C ALA A 128 -7.03 1.55 8.49
N PRO A 129 -6.80 2.63 7.73
CA PRO A 129 -5.79 2.64 6.68
C PRO A 129 -4.37 2.57 7.27
N ILE A 130 -3.41 2.23 6.43
CA ILE A 130 -1.99 2.36 6.78
C ILE A 130 -1.74 3.83 7.13
N PRO A 131 -1.14 4.14 8.30
CA PRO A 131 -0.98 5.50 8.78
C PRO A 131 0.19 6.21 8.07
N PHE A 132 0.10 6.35 6.75
CA PHE A 132 1.10 7.10 5.99
C PHE A 132 1.08 8.59 6.34
N ARG A 133 2.27 9.20 6.42
CA ARG A 133 2.41 10.64 6.61
C ARG A 133 2.00 11.38 5.35
N SER A 134 0.99 12.25 5.46
CA SER A 134 0.54 13.05 4.32
C SER A 134 1.48 14.22 4.04
N GLN A 135 1.56 14.64 2.78
CA GLN A 135 2.41 15.75 2.35
C GLN A 135 2.11 17.06 3.09
N ASN A 136 0.84 17.33 3.37
CA ASN A 136 0.40 18.56 4.04
C ASN A 136 0.00 18.34 5.50
N GLY A 137 0.42 17.22 6.11
CA GLY A 137 0.14 16.88 7.50
C GLY A 137 1.00 17.61 8.54
N GLY A 138 1.96 18.42 8.08
CA GLY A 138 2.86 19.18 8.95
C GLY A 138 4.25 18.57 9.07
N ASP A 139 4.44 17.30 8.78
CA ASP A 139 5.73 16.60 8.89
C ASP A 139 6.75 16.99 7.81
N PHE A 140 6.29 17.62 6.72
CA PHE A 140 7.10 18.03 5.56
C PHE A 140 6.99 19.56 5.35
N PRO A 141 7.76 20.38 6.08
CA PRO A 141 7.62 21.84 6.07
C PRO A 141 7.86 22.46 4.69
N ASP A 142 8.74 21.87 3.89
CA ASP A 142 9.03 22.26 2.51
C ASP A 142 8.29 21.41 1.46
N ARG A 143 7.46 20.46 1.91
CA ARG A 143 6.78 19.45 1.09
C ARG A 143 7.70 18.45 0.39
N HIS A 144 8.96 18.41 0.76
CA HIS A 144 9.98 17.53 0.17
C HIS A 144 10.71 16.70 1.22
N THR A 145 11.14 17.34 2.30
CA THR A 145 11.96 16.72 3.33
C THR A 145 11.22 16.70 4.65
N MET A 146 11.24 15.54 5.30
CA MET A 146 10.67 15.36 6.63
C MET A 146 11.49 16.21 7.63
N ALA A 147 10.81 16.88 8.55
CA ALA A 147 11.47 17.67 9.58
C ALA A 147 12.29 16.79 10.53
N ASP A 148 13.47 17.25 10.95
CA ASP A 148 14.43 16.47 11.76
C ASP A 148 13.85 15.94 13.08
N HIS A 149 12.85 16.61 13.65
CA HIS A 149 12.22 16.20 14.90
C HIS A 149 11.14 15.11 14.71
N VAL A 150 10.73 14.82 13.47
CA VAL A 150 9.71 13.81 13.16
C VAL A 150 10.36 12.45 13.07
N SER A 151 10.07 11.57 14.02
CA SER A 151 10.63 10.22 14.11
C SER A 151 12.15 10.15 13.88
N PRO A 152 12.97 10.88 14.64
CA PRO A 152 14.40 11.03 14.38
C PRO A 152 15.19 9.70 14.40
N GLU A 153 14.64 8.69 15.07
CA GLU A 153 15.23 7.34 15.15
C GLU A 153 14.98 6.50 13.87
N LYS A 154 14.11 6.97 12.95
CA LYS A 154 13.66 6.19 11.81
C LYS A 154 14.20 6.75 10.52
N THR A 155 14.59 5.85 9.63
CA THR A 155 15.02 6.18 8.27
C THR A 155 14.39 5.24 7.25
N GLY A 156 14.39 5.63 5.98
CA GLY A 156 13.84 4.82 4.89
C GLY A 156 12.31 4.64 5.01
N LEU A 157 11.81 3.49 4.60
CA LEU A 157 10.37 3.27 4.42
C LEU A 157 9.57 3.45 5.72
N VAL A 158 10.12 3.05 6.86
CA VAL A 158 9.42 3.10 8.16
C VAL A 158 9.25 4.53 8.69
N ALA A 159 10.07 5.48 8.24
CA ALA A 159 9.92 6.90 8.62
C ALA A 159 8.65 7.53 8.02
N HIS A 160 8.11 6.96 6.94
CA HIS A 160 6.88 7.45 6.30
C HIS A 160 5.59 6.99 7.00
N LEU A 161 5.70 6.25 8.09
CA LEU A 161 4.56 5.81 8.90
C LEU A 161 4.47 6.65 10.18
N VAL A 162 3.26 7.10 10.51
CA VAL A 162 2.98 7.73 11.81
C VAL A 162 3.04 6.65 12.89
N ASP A 163 3.64 6.97 14.03
CA ASP A 163 3.68 6.05 15.16
C ASP A 163 2.30 5.94 15.81
N GLU A 164 1.87 4.71 16.14
CA GLU A 164 0.58 4.46 16.82
C GLU A 164 0.49 5.10 18.22
N THR A 165 1.63 5.56 18.76
CA THR A 165 1.71 6.17 20.11
C THR A 165 1.59 7.69 20.10
N ALA A 166 1.37 8.34 18.95
CA ALA A 166 1.30 9.80 18.81
C ALA A 166 -0.14 10.36 18.76
N ALA A 167 -1.13 9.59 19.21
CA ALA A 167 -2.53 10.03 19.26
C ALA A 167 -3.03 10.17 20.70
#